data_2af046879729af4ac021113cd271e91d
#
_entry.id   2af046879729af4ac021113cd271e91d
#
_cell.length_a   1.000
_cell.length_b   1.000
_cell.length_c   1.000
_cell.angle_alpha   90.00
_cell.angle_beta   90.00
_cell.angle_gamma   90.00
#
_symmetry.space_group_name_H-M   'P 1'
#
loop_
_entity.id
_entity.type
_entity.pdbx_description
1 polymer ?
#
loop_
_entity_poly.entity_id
_entity_poly.type
_entity_poly.pdbx_seq_one_letter_code
_entity_poly.pdbx_strand_id
1 'polypeptide(L)'
;MKQRITKIVLLAAGLALGLVLIAKVWFEKTYDSYIPDKERVYLVTMKIGHEGKEPNSYLSTPGGVAPGLMDYCPGIEVATRTTPILSNVEFYDEDGIKRVAEMVNVADSCFFKIMGRKVVAGDITNSLDIDLNLAVPKSFAAKMCKGEDYGA
;
A
#
# COMPACT_ATOMS: atom_id res chain seq x y z
N MET A 1 48.12 -21.41 -10.71
CA MET A 1 46.74 -21.54 -11.20
C MET A 1 45.68 -21.20 -10.11
N LYS A 2 45.77 -21.79 -8.91
CA LYS A 2 44.82 -21.57 -7.80
C LYS A 2 44.61 -20.09 -7.42
N GLN A 3 45.69 -19.30 -7.25
CA GLN A 3 45.59 -17.87 -6.90
C GLN A 3 44.84 -17.01 -7.93
N ARG A 4 44.95 -17.31 -9.22
CA ARG A 4 44.20 -16.57 -10.27
C ARG A 4 42.70 -16.87 -10.19
N ILE A 5 42.35 -18.13 -9.98
CA ILE A 5 40.95 -18.57 -9.82
C ILE A 5 40.33 -17.87 -8.58
N THR A 6 41.04 -17.88 -7.45
CA THR A 6 40.55 -17.21 -6.23
C THR A 6 40.31 -15.72 -6.42
N LYS A 7 41.19 -15.01 -7.13
CA LYS A 7 41.01 -13.57 -7.43
C LYS A 7 39.79 -13.33 -8.33
N ILE A 8 39.59 -14.19 -9.34
CA ILE A 8 38.40 -14.08 -10.22
C ILE A 8 37.11 -14.33 -9.44
N VAL A 9 37.07 -15.34 -8.59
CA VAL A 9 35.90 -15.65 -7.75
C VAL A 9 35.57 -14.51 -6.81
N LEU A 10 36.60 -13.95 -6.12
CA LEU A 10 36.40 -12.81 -5.22
C LEU A 10 35.89 -11.58 -5.97
N LEU A 11 36.46 -11.29 -7.15
CA LEU A 11 36.01 -10.17 -7.97
C LEU A 11 34.55 -10.37 -8.42
N ALA A 12 34.21 -11.56 -8.91
CA ALA A 12 32.87 -11.91 -9.33
C ALA A 12 31.85 -11.80 -8.19
N ALA A 13 32.21 -12.26 -6.99
CA ALA A 13 31.37 -12.14 -5.80
C ALA A 13 31.17 -10.65 -5.41
N GLY A 14 32.21 -9.85 -5.44
CA GLY A 14 32.12 -8.42 -5.16
C GLY A 14 31.22 -7.67 -6.16
N LEU A 15 31.37 -7.95 -7.46
CA LEU A 15 30.50 -7.39 -8.49
C LEU A 15 29.04 -7.84 -8.33
N ALA A 16 28.80 -9.10 -8.03
CA ALA A 16 27.46 -9.62 -7.81
C ALA A 16 26.77 -8.92 -6.63
N LEU A 17 27.47 -8.77 -5.50
CA LEU A 17 26.96 -8.03 -4.34
C LEU A 17 26.67 -6.56 -4.68
N GLY A 18 27.56 -5.91 -5.41
CA GLY A 18 27.38 -4.52 -5.86
C GLY A 18 26.13 -4.38 -6.72
N LEU A 19 25.91 -5.26 -7.69
CA LEU A 19 24.72 -5.25 -8.54
C LEU A 19 23.43 -5.47 -7.75
N VAL A 20 23.43 -6.38 -6.78
CA VAL A 20 22.27 -6.63 -5.90
C VAL A 20 21.94 -5.37 -5.08
N LEU A 21 22.96 -4.70 -4.52
CA LEU A 21 22.73 -3.46 -3.77
C LEU A 21 22.18 -2.33 -4.66
N ILE A 22 22.72 -2.17 -5.86
CA ILE A 22 22.22 -1.19 -6.83
C ILE A 22 20.76 -1.51 -7.20
N ALA A 23 20.46 -2.76 -7.50
CA ALA A 23 19.10 -3.18 -7.82
C ALA A 23 18.13 -2.93 -6.66
N LYS A 24 18.55 -3.19 -5.41
CA LYS A 24 17.75 -2.90 -4.23
C LYS A 24 17.46 -1.40 -4.08
N VAL A 25 18.49 -0.56 -4.18
CA VAL A 25 18.33 0.91 -4.11
C VAL A 25 17.42 1.43 -5.23
N TRP A 26 17.58 0.88 -6.44
CA TRP A 26 16.70 1.22 -7.56
C TRP A 26 15.25 0.84 -7.27
N PHE A 27 15.01 -0.38 -6.80
CA PHE A 27 13.68 -0.85 -6.42
C PHE A 27 13.05 0.03 -5.36
N GLU A 28 13.76 0.34 -4.27
CA GLU A 28 13.28 1.23 -3.19
C GLU A 28 12.90 2.62 -3.71
N LYS A 29 13.72 3.21 -4.59
CA LYS A 29 13.45 4.53 -5.17
C LYS A 29 12.27 4.56 -6.14
N THR A 30 11.99 3.44 -6.80
CA THR A 30 10.91 3.35 -7.80
C THR A 30 9.64 2.73 -7.26
N TYR A 31 9.65 2.22 -6.03
CA TYR A 31 8.54 1.49 -5.43
C TYR A 31 7.21 2.26 -5.49
N ASP A 32 7.22 3.53 -5.10
CA ASP A 32 6.03 4.39 -5.07
C ASP A 32 5.91 5.32 -6.28
N SER A 33 6.56 4.98 -7.39
CA SER A 33 6.56 5.82 -8.61
C SER A 33 5.19 5.92 -9.28
N TYR A 34 4.26 5.06 -8.93
CA TYR A 34 2.88 5.08 -9.45
C TYR A 34 1.97 6.09 -8.74
N ILE A 35 2.40 6.62 -7.59
CA ILE A 35 1.63 7.64 -6.85
C ILE A 35 1.79 8.97 -7.55
N PRO A 36 0.69 9.62 -8.00
CA PRO A 36 0.75 10.95 -8.57
C PRO A 36 1.27 11.94 -7.52
N ASP A 37 2.07 12.90 -7.96
CA ASP A 37 2.59 13.99 -7.12
C ASP A 37 3.17 13.50 -5.76
N LYS A 38 3.85 12.36 -5.79
CA LYS A 38 4.37 11.68 -4.58
C LYS A 38 5.21 12.59 -3.68
N GLU A 39 5.82 13.64 -4.25
CA GLU A 39 6.60 14.63 -3.51
C GLU A 39 5.73 15.51 -2.60
N ARG A 40 4.42 15.53 -2.83
CA ARG A 40 3.42 16.24 -2.02
C ARG A 40 2.63 15.31 -1.11
N VAL A 41 2.92 14.00 -1.14
CA VAL A 41 2.26 13.00 -0.29
C VAL A 41 3.07 12.77 0.98
N TYR A 42 2.44 12.94 2.12
CA TYR A 42 3.06 12.83 3.43
C TYR A 42 2.35 11.81 4.29
N LEU A 43 3.11 11.01 5.01
CA LEU A 43 2.60 10.14 6.05
C LEU A 43 2.51 10.92 7.37
N VAL A 44 1.31 11.00 7.93
CA VAL A 44 1.11 11.62 9.24
C VAL A 44 1.39 10.61 10.33
N THR A 45 2.30 10.96 11.23
CA THR A 45 2.68 10.15 12.38
C THR A 45 2.35 10.86 13.68
N MET A 46 2.14 10.11 14.74
CA MET A 46 1.87 10.64 16.06
C MET A 46 3.05 10.43 17.00
N LYS A 47 3.38 11.46 17.79
CA LYS A 47 4.33 11.34 18.90
C LYS A 47 3.61 11.54 20.20
N ILE A 48 3.73 10.58 21.11
CA ILE A 48 3.17 10.69 22.47
C ILE A 48 4.35 10.80 23.43
N GLY A 49 4.44 11.95 24.08
CA GLY A 49 5.43 12.23 25.13
C GLY A 49 4.78 12.20 26.51
N HIS A 50 5.54 11.75 27.50
CA HIS A 50 5.24 11.90 28.91
C HIS A 50 6.34 12.76 29.53
N GLU A 51 5.97 13.54 30.51
CA GLU A 51 6.91 14.42 31.20
C GLU A 51 8.13 13.63 31.73
N GLY A 52 9.33 14.05 31.32
CA GLY A 52 10.59 13.41 31.70
C GLY A 52 11.00 12.16 30.91
N LYS A 53 10.31 11.84 29.82
CA LYS A 53 10.69 10.71 28.93
C LYS A 53 10.72 11.15 27.47
N GLU A 54 11.60 10.48 26.69
CA GLU A 54 11.61 10.65 25.24
C GLU A 54 10.24 10.24 24.64
N PRO A 55 9.69 11.03 23.70
CA PRO A 55 8.40 10.73 23.10
C PRO A 55 8.46 9.49 22.21
N ASN A 56 7.49 8.61 22.36
CA ASN A 56 7.30 7.46 21.47
C ASN A 56 6.66 7.90 20.15
N SER A 57 7.21 7.45 19.03
CA SER A 57 6.67 7.69 17.70
C SER A 57 5.80 6.51 17.26
N TYR A 58 4.61 6.81 16.76
CA TYR A 58 3.66 5.84 16.24
C TYR A 58 3.36 6.16 14.77
N LEU A 59 3.36 5.14 13.92
CA LEU A 59 2.98 5.25 12.50
C LEU A 59 1.46 5.34 12.30
N SER A 60 0.69 5.09 13.36
CA SER A 60 -0.77 5.19 13.35
C SER A 60 -1.24 6.45 14.04
N THR A 61 -2.37 6.98 13.61
CA THR A 61 -3.04 8.14 14.19
C THR A 61 -4.50 7.81 14.49
N PRO A 62 -5.16 8.51 15.41
CA PRO A 62 -6.60 8.40 15.59
C PRO A 62 -7.38 8.70 14.31
N GLY A 63 -8.49 8.00 14.07
CA GLY A 63 -9.27 8.13 12.82
C GLY A 63 -9.80 9.53 12.52
N GLY A 64 -9.97 10.39 13.52
CA GLY A 64 -10.40 11.79 13.35
C GLY A 64 -9.30 12.75 12.86
N VAL A 65 -8.04 12.32 12.78
CA VAL A 65 -6.93 13.21 12.39
C VAL A 65 -7.04 13.62 10.93
N ALA A 66 -7.37 12.70 10.02
CA ALA A 66 -7.45 13.00 8.59
C ALA A 66 -8.55 14.06 8.28
N PRO A 67 -9.82 13.92 8.70
CA PRO A 67 -10.80 14.99 8.52
C PRO A 67 -10.41 16.28 9.25
N GLY A 68 -9.89 16.21 10.46
CA GLY A 68 -9.44 17.40 11.19
C GLY A 68 -8.33 18.17 10.47
N LEU A 69 -7.41 17.48 9.80
CA LEU A 69 -6.38 18.13 9.00
C LEU A 69 -6.98 18.90 7.81
N MET A 70 -7.98 18.34 7.13
CA MET A 70 -8.65 19.02 6.03
C MET A 70 -9.44 20.25 6.50
N ASP A 71 -10.07 20.17 7.68
CA ASP A 71 -10.89 21.25 8.22
C ASP A 71 -10.07 22.41 8.80
N TYR A 72 -8.94 22.11 9.44
CA TYR A 72 -8.20 23.10 10.25
C TYR A 72 -6.82 23.46 9.71
N CYS A 73 -6.27 22.74 8.73
CA CYS A 73 -4.92 23.00 8.22
C CYS A 73 -4.97 23.52 6.78
N PRO A 74 -4.85 24.85 6.57
CA PRO A 74 -4.77 25.42 5.22
C PRO A 74 -3.55 24.84 4.46
N GLY A 75 -3.76 24.44 3.22
CA GLY A 75 -2.71 23.85 2.37
C GLY A 75 -2.72 22.32 2.32
N ILE A 76 -3.58 21.67 3.09
CA ILE A 76 -3.89 20.24 2.91
C ILE A 76 -5.07 20.13 1.96
N GLU A 77 -4.81 19.59 0.77
CA GLU A 77 -5.85 19.46 -0.27
C GLU A 77 -6.73 18.24 -0.02
N VAL A 78 -6.10 17.12 0.32
CA VAL A 78 -6.78 15.84 0.56
C VAL A 78 -6.05 15.08 1.65
N ALA A 79 -6.78 14.50 2.57
CA ALA A 79 -6.26 13.55 3.54
C ALA A 79 -7.07 12.25 3.46
N THR A 80 -6.41 11.13 3.65
CA THR A 80 -7.04 9.81 3.69
C THR A 80 -6.51 9.02 4.88
N ARG A 81 -7.27 8.04 5.26
CA ARG A 81 -6.92 7.09 6.31
C ARG A 81 -7.17 5.68 5.85
N THR A 82 -6.31 4.79 6.28
CA THR A 82 -6.50 3.35 6.08
C THR A 82 -6.23 2.61 7.37
N THR A 83 -6.94 1.53 7.59
CA THR A 83 -6.67 0.63 8.70
C THR A 83 -6.81 -0.82 8.24
N PRO A 84 -5.85 -1.70 8.56
CA PRO A 84 -5.98 -3.11 8.24
C PRO A 84 -7.06 -3.75 9.15
N ILE A 85 -7.83 -4.67 8.59
CA ILE A 85 -8.60 -5.61 9.39
C ILE A 85 -7.61 -6.64 9.94
N LEU A 86 -7.59 -6.82 11.27
CA LEU A 86 -6.58 -7.62 11.97
C LEU A 86 -6.69 -9.14 11.74
N SER A 87 -7.71 -9.60 11.01
CA SER A 87 -7.89 -11.02 10.66
C SER A 87 -8.10 -11.17 9.17
N ASN A 88 -7.75 -12.34 8.66
CA ASN A 88 -8.09 -12.70 7.28
C ASN A 88 -9.61 -12.74 7.12
N VAL A 89 -10.10 -12.01 6.13
CA VAL A 89 -11.51 -12.04 5.72
C VAL A 89 -11.69 -13.16 4.73
N GLU A 90 -12.67 -14.00 4.98
CA GLU A 90 -13.02 -15.11 4.10
C GLU A 90 -14.10 -14.67 3.11
N PHE A 91 -13.84 -14.92 1.85
CA PHE A 91 -14.77 -14.60 0.76
C PHE A 91 -15.39 -15.90 0.26
N TYR A 92 -16.69 -15.88 0.09
CA TYR A 92 -17.50 -16.99 -0.37
C TYR A 92 -18.14 -16.63 -1.71
N ASP A 93 -18.31 -17.62 -2.59
CA ASP A 93 -19.09 -17.43 -3.80
C ASP A 93 -20.60 -17.52 -3.52
N GLU A 94 -21.41 -17.36 -4.56
CA GLU A 94 -22.89 -17.45 -4.47
C GLU A 94 -23.37 -18.82 -3.99
N ASP A 95 -22.60 -19.88 -4.22
CA ASP A 95 -22.88 -21.23 -3.76
C ASP A 95 -22.47 -21.46 -2.29
N GLY A 96 -21.94 -20.44 -1.61
CA GLY A 96 -21.45 -20.52 -0.24
C GLY A 96 -20.13 -21.28 -0.10
N ILE A 97 -19.40 -21.47 -1.19
CA ILE A 97 -18.10 -22.15 -1.16
C ILE A 97 -17.02 -21.11 -0.92
N LYS A 98 -16.21 -21.33 0.11
CA LYS A 98 -15.05 -20.48 0.40
C LYS A 98 -14.06 -20.49 -0.76
N ARG A 99 -13.76 -19.34 -1.31
CA ARG A 99 -12.83 -19.19 -2.43
C ARG A 99 -11.46 -18.68 -2.01
N VAL A 100 -11.44 -17.62 -1.22
CA VAL A 100 -10.20 -16.91 -0.88
C VAL A 100 -10.28 -16.40 0.57
N ALA A 101 -9.15 -16.39 1.25
CA ALA A 101 -8.96 -15.62 2.47
C ALA A 101 -7.85 -14.60 2.24
N GLU A 102 -8.14 -13.33 2.42
CA GLU A 102 -7.20 -12.24 2.14
C GLU A 102 -7.24 -11.20 3.27
N MET A 103 -6.16 -10.47 3.40
CA MET A 103 -6.12 -9.29 4.28
C MET A 103 -6.86 -8.14 3.61
N VAL A 104 -7.76 -7.51 4.36
CA VAL A 104 -8.56 -6.38 3.90
C VAL A 104 -8.14 -5.13 4.65
N ASN A 105 -8.02 -4.02 3.93
CA ASN A 105 -7.85 -2.71 4.50
C ASN A 105 -9.17 -1.93 4.36
N VAL A 106 -9.58 -1.26 5.42
CA VAL A 106 -10.65 -0.26 5.35
C VAL A 106 -10.02 1.07 4.98
N ALA A 107 -10.60 1.75 4.02
CA ALA A 107 -10.16 3.06 3.57
C ALA A 107 -11.37 3.97 3.28
N ASP A 108 -11.16 5.27 3.30
CA ASP A 108 -12.18 6.24 2.89
C ASP A 108 -12.12 6.55 1.38
N SER A 109 -13.12 7.29 0.89
CA SER A 109 -13.24 7.66 -0.53
C SER A 109 -12.07 8.48 -1.09
N CYS A 110 -11.30 9.13 -0.21
CA CYS A 110 -10.14 9.91 -0.60
C CYS A 110 -8.90 9.05 -0.91
N PHE A 111 -8.91 7.78 -0.53
CA PHE A 111 -7.75 6.88 -0.69
C PHE A 111 -7.25 6.82 -2.14
N PHE A 112 -8.15 6.58 -3.08
CA PHE A 112 -7.76 6.44 -4.49
C PHE A 112 -7.38 7.77 -5.15
N LYS A 113 -7.86 8.90 -4.64
CA LYS A 113 -7.45 10.23 -5.10
C LYS A 113 -5.96 10.47 -4.84
N ILE A 114 -5.47 10.00 -3.68
CA ILE A 114 -4.05 10.12 -3.32
C ILE A 114 -3.23 9.03 -3.99
N MET A 115 -3.70 7.77 -3.95
CA MET A 115 -2.92 6.62 -4.42
C MET A 115 -2.89 6.46 -5.94
N GLY A 116 -3.76 7.14 -6.69
CA GLY A 116 -3.71 7.20 -8.15
C GLY A 116 -3.79 5.86 -8.87
N ARG A 117 -4.44 4.86 -8.29
CA ARG A 117 -4.55 3.53 -8.91
C ARG A 117 -5.46 3.57 -10.12
N LYS A 118 -5.03 2.92 -11.21
CA LYS A 118 -5.85 2.79 -12.42
C LYS A 118 -7.00 1.82 -12.16
N VAL A 119 -8.21 2.31 -12.38
CA VAL A 119 -9.43 1.51 -12.37
C VAL A 119 -9.55 0.76 -13.68
N VAL A 120 -9.85 -0.52 -13.62
CA VAL A 120 -10.08 -1.38 -14.80
C VAL A 120 -11.57 -1.49 -15.09
N ALA A 121 -12.39 -1.59 -14.05
CA ALA A 121 -13.83 -1.71 -14.13
C ALA A 121 -14.48 -1.08 -12.90
N GLY A 122 -15.72 -0.60 -13.02
CA GLY A 122 -16.49 0.02 -11.96
C GLY A 122 -16.18 1.51 -11.75
N ASP A 123 -16.89 2.12 -10.81
CA ASP A 123 -16.71 3.52 -10.40
C ASP A 123 -15.97 3.59 -9.06
N ILE A 124 -14.74 4.04 -9.10
CA ILE A 124 -13.90 4.17 -7.90
C ILE A 124 -14.18 5.47 -7.14
N THR A 125 -14.81 6.45 -7.78
CA THR A 125 -14.97 7.79 -7.21
C THR A 125 -15.88 7.76 -5.98
N ASN A 126 -16.94 6.96 -6.07
CA ASN A 126 -17.95 6.85 -5.02
C ASN A 126 -18.02 5.46 -4.38
N SER A 127 -17.19 4.51 -4.85
CA SER A 127 -17.31 3.11 -4.41
C SER A 127 -17.03 2.92 -2.93
N LEU A 128 -16.15 3.70 -2.34
CA LEU A 128 -15.80 3.61 -0.91
C LEU A 128 -16.68 4.49 0.00
N ASP A 129 -17.61 5.25 -0.58
CA ASP A 129 -18.61 6.02 0.17
C ASP A 129 -19.87 5.18 0.48
N ILE A 130 -19.99 4.01 -0.14
CA ILE A 130 -21.11 3.09 0.05
C ILE A 130 -20.65 1.96 0.94
N ASP A 131 -21.42 1.68 1.98
CA ASP A 131 -21.15 0.57 2.89
C ASP A 131 -21.08 -0.78 2.16
N LEU A 132 -20.14 -1.61 2.54
CA LEU A 132 -19.91 -2.96 2.01
C LEU A 132 -19.40 -3.03 0.56
N ASN A 133 -19.03 -1.93 -0.05
CA ASN A 133 -18.35 -1.96 -1.33
C ASN A 133 -16.87 -2.33 -1.17
N LEU A 134 -16.37 -3.10 -2.13
CA LEU A 134 -14.98 -3.56 -2.16
C LEU A 134 -14.29 -3.09 -3.44
N ALA A 135 -13.09 -2.54 -3.28
CA ALA A 135 -12.16 -2.38 -4.37
C ALA A 135 -11.14 -3.51 -4.33
N VAL A 136 -11.10 -4.30 -5.38
CA VAL A 136 -10.27 -5.51 -5.43
C VAL A 136 -9.27 -5.46 -6.57
N PRO A 137 -8.06 -6.02 -6.42
CA PRO A 137 -7.14 -6.16 -7.53
C PRO A 137 -7.66 -7.16 -8.57
N LYS A 138 -7.27 -6.96 -9.84
CA LYS A 138 -7.67 -7.85 -10.95
C LYS A 138 -7.36 -9.34 -10.66
N SER A 139 -6.25 -9.61 -9.99
CA SER A 139 -5.86 -10.97 -9.60
C SER A 139 -6.83 -11.62 -8.62
N PHE A 140 -7.43 -10.83 -7.73
CA PHE A 140 -8.46 -11.31 -6.80
C PHE A 140 -9.78 -11.56 -7.54
N ALA A 141 -10.22 -10.61 -8.37
CA ALA A 141 -11.42 -10.77 -9.17
C ALA A 141 -11.36 -12.04 -10.05
N ALA A 142 -10.20 -12.32 -10.66
CA ALA A 142 -10.00 -13.54 -11.44
C ALA A 142 -10.14 -14.85 -10.62
N LYS A 143 -9.83 -14.83 -9.33
CA LYS A 143 -10.02 -15.99 -8.44
C LYS A 143 -11.48 -16.18 -8.04
N MET A 144 -12.24 -15.09 -7.91
CA MET A 144 -13.64 -15.12 -7.48
C MET A 144 -14.60 -15.41 -8.64
N CYS A 145 -14.42 -14.75 -9.77
CA CYS A 145 -15.39 -14.73 -10.87
C CYS A 145 -15.16 -15.82 -11.92
N LYS A 146 -14.37 -16.84 -11.67
CA LYS A 146 -14.18 -18.02 -12.57
C LYS A 146 -14.06 -17.72 -14.07
N GLY A 147 -13.46 -16.57 -14.42
CA GLY A 147 -13.23 -16.20 -15.84
C GLY A 147 -14.39 -15.42 -16.48
N GLU A 148 -15.35 -14.93 -15.73
CA GLU A 148 -16.32 -13.97 -16.24
C GLU A 148 -15.64 -12.61 -16.48
N ASP A 149 -16.10 -11.90 -17.52
CA ASP A 149 -15.59 -10.59 -17.88
C ASP A 149 -16.12 -9.55 -16.87
N TYR A 150 -15.28 -9.21 -15.88
CA TYR A 150 -15.60 -8.22 -14.85
C TYR A 150 -15.36 -6.78 -15.32
N GLY A 151 -15.57 -6.52 -16.59
CA GLY A 151 -15.34 -5.23 -17.23
C GLY A 151 -16.46 -4.72 -18.11
N ALA A 152 -17.62 -5.35 -18.07
CA ALA A 152 -18.79 -4.89 -18.83
C ALA A 152 -19.65 -3.93 -18.02
#